data_cc668f3ac4195d10c4f9a13d7a1d6f42
#
_entry.id   cc668f3ac4195d10c4f9a13d7a1d6f42
#
_cell.length_a   1.000
_cell.length_b   1.000
_cell.length_c   1.000
_cell.angle_alpha   90.00
_cell.angle_beta   90.00
_cell.angle_gamma   90.00
#
_symmetry.space_group_name_H-M   'P 1'
#
loop_
_entity.id
_entity.type
_entity.pdbx_description
1 polymer ?
#
loop_
_entity_poly.entity_id
_entity_poly.type
_entity_poly.pdbx_seq_one_letter_code
_entity_poly.pdbx_strand_id
1 'polypeptide(L)'
;MMKYIPLIIVMLMSMTSMAQYVMKPTEHWLELRAHVTHFKDAKTFRIADERGIVHQLTLGAVEPPERGQPYFREALARVTELMKGKTIVVKHRYFDQKGQLLGQIYVEGQWVNKILVEEGLAWYGDPDGDAPELKAVAAQARKEKKGLWKNERAVPPWLHRQGKISYRPGMENTEPPKMRRYRSTNEPAGISH
;
A
#
# COMPACT_ATOMS: atom_id res chain seq x y z
N MET A 1 -10.23 -58.54 -38.85
CA MET A 1 -9.18 -57.97 -37.96
C MET A 1 -9.58 -56.54 -37.59
N MET A 2 -10.25 -56.34 -36.49
CA MET A 2 -10.66 -55.00 -36.01
C MET A 2 -9.58 -54.45 -35.12
N LYS A 3 -9.06 -53.27 -35.48
CA LYS A 3 -8.04 -52.58 -34.71
C LYS A 3 -8.73 -51.77 -33.56
N TYR A 4 -8.55 -52.18 -32.36
CA TYR A 4 -8.93 -51.43 -31.17
C TYR A 4 -7.92 -50.27 -31.00
N ILE A 5 -8.34 -49.04 -31.21
CA ILE A 5 -7.63 -47.86 -30.82
C ILE A 5 -8.05 -47.59 -29.36
N PRO A 6 -7.11 -47.45 -28.42
CA PRO A 6 -7.46 -47.36 -27.02
C PRO A 6 -8.06 -45.99 -26.65
N LEU A 7 -9.21 -46.07 -26.03
CA LEU A 7 -10.03 -44.98 -25.47
C LEU A 7 -9.36 -44.27 -24.26
N ILE A 8 -8.05 -44.41 -24.11
CA ILE A 8 -7.31 -43.93 -22.92
C ILE A 8 -6.77 -42.51 -23.10
N ILE A 9 -6.75 -41.96 -24.33
CA ILE A 9 -6.16 -40.64 -24.59
C ILE A 9 -7.12 -39.47 -24.32
N VAL A 10 -8.43 -39.75 -24.22
CA VAL A 10 -9.43 -38.66 -24.03
C VAL A 10 -9.63 -38.26 -22.56
N MET A 11 -9.17 -39.07 -21.60
CA MET A 11 -9.41 -38.83 -20.16
C MET A 11 -8.31 -38.04 -19.47
N LEU A 12 -7.23 -37.63 -20.17
CA LEU A 12 -6.10 -36.90 -19.60
C LEU A 12 -6.11 -35.39 -19.91
N MET A 13 -7.13 -34.91 -20.63
CA MET A 13 -7.22 -33.48 -20.99
C MET A 13 -8.20 -32.65 -20.16
N SER A 14 -8.82 -33.19 -19.11
CA SER A 14 -9.81 -32.46 -18.31
C SER A 14 -9.37 -32.05 -16.91
N MET A 15 -8.11 -32.19 -16.54
CA MET A 15 -7.62 -31.83 -15.19
C MET A 15 -6.70 -30.60 -15.13
N THR A 16 -6.61 -29.79 -16.17
CA THR A 16 -5.70 -28.63 -16.19
C THR A 16 -6.40 -27.26 -16.23
N SER A 17 -7.60 -27.12 -15.73
CA SER A 17 -8.29 -25.82 -15.76
C SER A 17 -8.84 -25.32 -14.43
N MET A 18 -8.27 -25.72 -13.29
CA MET A 18 -8.66 -25.22 -11.96
C MET A 18 -7.57 -24.45 -11.24
N ALA A 19 -6.55 -24.02 -11.96
CA ALA A 19 -5.52 -23.19 -11.35
C ALA A 19 -5.45 -21.84 -12.07
N GLN A 20 -5.68 -20.78 -11.35
CA GLN A 20 -5.39 -19.37 -11.65
C GLN A 20 -6.61 -18.49 -11.89
N TYR A 21 -7.47 -18.37 -10.90
CA TYR A 21 -8.16 -17.11 -10.70
C TYR A 21 -7.18 -16.13 -10.03
N VAL A 22 -6.16 -15.71 -10.78
CA VAL A 22 -5.37 -14.55 -10.41
C VAL A 22 -6.28 -13.37 -10.64
N MET A 23 -6.75 -12.74 -9.58
CA MET A 23 -7.44 -11.46 -9.69
C MET A 23 -6.51 -10.49 -10.42
N LYS A 24 -6.81 -10.18 -11.68
CA LYS A 24 -6.15 -9.08 -12.39
C LYS A 24 -6.36 -7.82 -11.56
N PRO A 25 -5.34 -6.96 -11.38
CA PRO A 25 -5.53 -5.65 -10.80
C PRO A 25 -6.68 -4.98 -11.56
N THR A 26 -7.71 -4.59 -10.87
CA THR A 26 -8.80 -3.84 -11.50
C THR A 26 -8.23 -2.49 -11.90
N GLU A 27 -8.47 -2.05 -13.14
CA GLU A 27 -8.11 -0.69 -13.58
C GLU A 27 -8.89 0.37 -12.79
N HIS A 28 -9.94 -0.05 -12.11
CA HIS A 28 -10.84 0.82 -11.34
C HIS A 28 -10.57 0.72 -9.84
N TRP A 29 -10.66 1.87 -9.20
CA TRP A 29 -10.67 1.95 -7.74
C TRP A 29 -11.96 1.31 -7.20
N LEU A 30 -11.81 0.44 -6.22
CA LEU A 30 -12.90 -0.11 -5.43
C LEU A 30 -13.03 0.71 -4.14
N GLU A 31 -14.26 0.84 -3.64
CA GLU A 31 -14.52 1.53 -2.38
C GLU A 31 -15.07 0.55 -1.34
N LEU A 32 -14.52 0.63 -0.14
CA LEU A 32 -14.95 -0.13 1.02
C LEU A 32 -15.25 0.83 2.17
N ARG A 33 -16.47 0.75 2.72
CA ARG A 33 -16.83 1.47 3.95
C ARG A 33 -16.51 0.60 5.15
N ALA A 34 -15.86 1.18 6.15
CA ALA A 34 -15.41 0.44 7.32
C ALA A 34 -15.23 1.36 8.53
N HIS A 35 -14.86 0.79 9.67
CA HIS A 35 -14.36 1.54 10.83
C HIS A 35 -13.08 0.87 11.35
N VAL A 36 -12.22 1.67 11.98
CA VAL A 36 -10.95 1.17 12.50
C VAL A 36 -11.21 0.49 13.84
N THR A 37 -10.85 -0.78 13.95
CA THR A 37 -10.93 -1.57 15.18
C THR A 37 -9.62 -1.59 15.96
N HIS A 38 -8.47 -1.42 15.27
CA HIS A 38 -7.17 -1.38 15.91
C HIS A 38 -6.16 -0.55 15.09
N PHE A 39 -5.42 0.32 15.78
CA PHE A 39 -4.28 1.09 15.23
C PHE A 39 -3.00 0.38 15.65
N LYS A 40 -2.33 -0.30 14.71
CA LYS A 40 -1.03 -0.93 14.96
C LYS A 40 0.09 0.12 15.00
N ASP A 41 0.06 1.01 14.02
CA ASP A 41 0.94 2.15 13.86
C ASP A 41 0.24 3.21 12.98
N ALA A 42 0.95 4.27 12.54
CA ALA A 42 0.36 5.31 11.71
C ALA A 42 0.13 4.89 10.23
N LYS A 43 0.59 3.70 9.83
CA LYS A 43 0.46 3.17 8.48
C LYS A 43 -0.50 1.99 8.37
N THR A 44 -0.58 1.16 9.43
CA THR A 44 -1.25 -0.15 9.40
C THR A 44 -2.36 -0.23 10.41
N PHE A 45 -3.54 -0.64 9.97
CA PHE A 45 -4.76 -0.69 10.77
C PHE A 45 -5.45 -2.04 10.60
N ARG A 46 -6.23 -2.42 11.60
CA ARG A 46 -7.27 -3.43 11.45
C ARG A 46 -8.60 -2.70 11.34
N ILE A 47 -9.39 -3.03 10.33
CA ILE A 47 -10.68 -2.42 10.05
C ILE A 47 -11.75 -3.50 9.99
N ALA A 48 -13.00 -3.15 10.30
CA ALA A 48 -14.17 -3.99 10.04
C ALA A 48 -15.07 -3.29 9.03
N ASP A 49 -15.45 -3.99 7.97
CA ASP A 49 -16.38 -3.48 6.96
C ASP A 49 -17.84 -3.52 7.46
N GLU A 50 -18.79 -3.02 6.66
CA GLU A 50 -20.22 -2.98 6.98
C GLU A 50 -20.84 -4.37 7.17
N ARG A 51 -20.19 -5.43 6.69
CA ARG A 51 -20.59 -6.83 6.89
C ARG A 51 -19.94 -7.46 8.11
N GLY A 52 -19.10 -6.70 8.84
CA GLY A 52 -18.33 -7.18 9.98
C GLY A 52 -17.09 -7.98 9.61
N ILE A 53 -16.71 -8.04 8.32
CA ILE A 53 -15.50 -8.72 7.89
C ILE A 53 -14.28 -7.87 8.26
N VAL A 54 -13.32 -8.52 8.91
CA VAL A 54 -12.09 -7.84 9.37
C VAL A 54 -11.00 -7.92 8.29
N HIS A 55 -10.44 -6.76 7.97
CA HIS A 55 -9.33 -6.63 7.01
C HIS A 55 -8.13 -5.98 7.69
N GLN A 56 -6.94 -6.29 7.19
CA GLN A 56 -5.74 -5.51 7.47
C GLN A 56 -5.59 -4.49 6.35
N LEU A 57 -5.45 -3.21 6.73
CA LEU A 57 -5.32 -2.08 5.83
C LEU A 57 -3.97 -1.41 6.05
N THR A 58 -3.29 -1.10 4.95
CA THR A 58 -2.06 -0.31 4.92
C THR A 58 -2.29 0.94 4.09
N LEU A 59 -1.84 2.10 4.58
CA LEU A 59 -1.86 3.34 3.80
C LEU A 59 -1.00 3.23 2.55
N GLY A 60 -1.59 3.52 1.39
CA GLY A 60 -0.90 3.61 0.11
C GLY A 60 -0.24 4.97 -0.10
N ALA A 61 0.80 5.01 -0.92
CA ALA A 61 1.52 6.21 -1.36
C ALA A 61 2.15 7.08 -0.27
N VAL A 62 2.10 6.67 0.99
CA VAL A 62 2.69 7.41 2.13
C VAL A 62 3.42 6.47 3.08
N GLU A 63 4.49 7.00 3.69
CA GLU A 63 5.33 6.30 4.65
C GLU A 63 5.46 7.14 5.93
N PRO A 64 4.57 6.96 6.91
CA PRO A 64 4.73 7.57 8.24
C PRO A 64 5.97 7.02 8.96
N PRO A 65 6.50 7.75 9.97
CA PRO A 65 7.61 7.27 10.80
C PRO A 65 7.29 5.95 11.48
N GLU A 66 8.30 5.09 11.58
CA GLU A 66 8.23 3.84 12.31
C GLU A 66 8.56 4.02 13.79
N ARG A 67 8.22 3.01 14.60
CA ARG A 67 8.57 2.99 16.02
C ARG A 67 10.08 3.22 16.20
N GLY A 68 10.41 4.18 17.07
CA GLY A 68 11.80 4.60 17.29
C GLY A 68 12.25 5.78 16.44
N GLN A 69 11.50 6.17 15.42
CA GLN A 69 11.77 7.38 14.66
C GLN A 69 11.09 8.61 15.28
N PRO A 70 11.68 9.81 15.08
CA PRO A 70 11.02 11.08 15.41
C PRO A 70 9.64 11.18 14.74
N TYR A 71 8.70 11.81 15.39
CA TYR A 71 7.31 11.99 14.94
C TYR A 71 6.45 10.73 14.81
N PHE A 72 6.93 9.55 15.26
CA PHE A 72 6.12 8.34 15.29
C PHE A 72 4.83 8.51 16.12
N ARG A 73 4.97 9.09 17.32
CA ARG A 73 3.83 9.28 18.24
C ARG A 73 2.85 10.30 17.71
N GLU A 74 3.34 11.38 17.15
CA GLU A 74 2.54 12.46 16.56
C GLU A 74 1.75 11.94 15.34
N ALA A 75 2.37 11.19 14.46
CA ALA A 75 1.70 10.56 13.32
C ALA A 75 0.62 9.57 13.77
N LEU A 76 0.92 8.72 14.76
CA LEU A 76 -0.05 7.78 15.32
C LEU A 76 -1.22 8.50 16.02
N ALA A 77 -0.94 9.54 16.81
CA ALA A 77 -1.96 10.35 17.44
C ALA A 77 -2.89 11.01 16.40
N ARG A 78 -2.30 11.54 15.32
CA ARG A 78 -3.05 12.22 14.27
C ARG A 78 -3.97 11.28 13.49
N VAL A 79 -3.51 10.11 13.07
CA VAL A 79 -4.39 9.13 12.40
C VAL A 79 -5.48 8.63 13.33
N THR A 80 -5.18 8.49 14.63
CA THR A 80 -6.17 8.10 15.63
C THR A 80 -7.24 9.18 15.80
N GLU A 81 -6.86 10.44 15.91
CA GLU A 81 -7.78 11.58 15.96
C GLU A 81 -8.69 11.65 14.73
N LEU A 82 -8.12 11.48 13.53
CA LEU A 82 -8.86 11.55 12.28
C LEU A 82 -9.89 10.42 12.14
N MET A 83 -9.56 9.19 12.58
CA MET A 83 -10.32 8.00 12.18
C MET A 83 -11.05 7.29 13.33
N LYS A 84 -10.63 7.47 14.61
CA LYS A 84 -11.21 6.73 15.73
C LYS A 84 -12.70 7.04 15.90
N GLY A 85 -13.53 5.99 15.90
CA GLY A 85 -14.99 6.09 16.08
C GLY A 85 -15.74 6.64 14.87
N LYS A 86 -15.06 6.87 13.75
CA LYS A 86 -15.67 7.37 12.52
C LYS A 86 -15.75 6.28 11.45
N THR A 87 -16.71 6.44 10.53
CA THR A 87 -16.74 5.65 9.29
C THR A 87 -15.66 6.17 8.36
N ILE A 88 -14.82 5.27 7.87
CA ILE A 88 -13.82 5.54 6.85
C ILE A 88 -14.29 4.99 5.51
N VAL A 89 -13.87 5.63 4.42
CA VAL A 89 -13.98 5.11 3.05
C VAL A 89 -12.57 4.77 2.59
N VAL A 90 -12.36 3.51 2.25
CA VAL A 90 -11.09 3.00 1.74
C VAL A 90 -11.20 2.86 0.23
N LYS A 91 -10.39 3.62 -0.52
CA LYS A 91 -10.22 3.41 -1.96
C LYS A 91 -9.00 2.54 -2.19
N HIS A 92 -9.20 1.40 -2.86
CA HIS A 92 -8.14 0.44 -3.13
C HIS A 92 -8.28 -0.17 -4.53
N ARG A 93 -7.19 -0.71 -5.08
CA ARG A 93 -7.20 -1.39 -6.38
C ARG A 93 -6.92 -2.89 -6.27
N TYR A 94 -6.22 -3.29 -5.22
CA TYR A 94 -5.78 -4.67 -5.04
C TYR A 94 -5.53 -4.99 -3.58
N PHE A 95 -5.45 -6.29 -3.32
CA PHE A 95 -4.89 -6.83 -2.10
C PHE A 95 -3.41 -7.15 -2.33
N ASP A 96 -2.59 -7.00 -1.31
CA ASP A 96 -1.22 -7.50 -1.38
C ASP A 96 -1.18 -9.03 -1.36
N GLN A 97 0.04 -9.62 -1.49
CA GLN A 97 0.23 -11.09 -1.47
C GLN A 97 -0.23 -11.77 -0.18
N LYS A 98 -0.47 -11.02 0.88
CA LYS A 98 -0.96 -11.50 2.17
C LYS A 98 -2.46 -11.25 2.36
N GLY A 99 -3.16 -10.79 1.33
CA GLY A 99 -4.57 -10.43 1.41
C GLY A 99 -4.82 -9.13 2.18
N GLN A 100 -3.82 -8.27 2.34
CA GLN A 100 -3.96 -6.97 3.00
C GLN A 100 -4.37 -5.91 1.98
N LEU A 101 -5.28 -5.04 2.39
CA LEU A 101 -5.69 -3.88 1.61
C LEU A 101 -4.56 -2.84 1.61
N LEU A 102 -4.21 -2.37 0.44
CA LEU A 102 -3.41 -1.17 0.27
C LEU A 102 -4.31 -0.07 -0.30
N GLY A 103 -4.49 1.02 0.42
CA GLY A 103 -5.49 1.98 0.02
C GLY A 103 -5.25 3.42 0.46
N GLN A 104 -6.06 4.27 -0.12
CA GLN A 104 -6.24 5.66 0.26
C GLN A 104 -7.46 5.74 1.19
N ILE A 105 -7.32 6.46 2.29
CA ILE A 105 -8.37 6.56 3.31
C ILE A 105 -9.00 7.96 3.28
N TYR A 106 -10.33 7.98 3.29
CA TYR A 106 -11.12 9.19 3.40
C TYR A 106 -12.01 9.13 4.64
N VAL A 107 -12.08 10.23 5.36
CA VAL A 107 -12.98 10.42 6.51
C VAL A 107 -13.70 11.75 6.33
N GLU A 108 -15.03 11.74 6.32
CA GLU A 108 -15.83 12.96 6.15
C GLU A 108 -15.39 13.77 4.91
N GLY A 109 -15.01 13.08 3.83
CA GLY A 109 -14.52 13.68 2.58
C GLY A 109 -13.05 14.13 2.62
N GLN A 110 -12.38 14.10 3.77
CA GLN A 110 -10.98 14.47 3.91
C GLN A 110 -10.06 13.29 3.60
N TRP A 111 -9.04 13.50 2.80
CA TRP A 111 -8.07 12.48 2.43
C TRP A 111 -6.97 12.36 3.47
N VAL A 112 -7.01 11.33 4.31
CA VAL A 112 -6.10 11.10 5.44
C VAL A 112 -4.64 11.02 5.01
N ASN A 113 -4.37 10.31 3.91
CA ASN A 113 -2.99 10.19 3.36
C ASN A 113 -2.40 11.58 3.04
N LYS A 114 -3.21 12.46 2.42
CA LYS A 114 -2.80 13.82 2.08
C LYS A 114 -2.53 14.66 3.32
N ILE A 115 -3.40 14.60 4.31
CA ILE A 115 -3.25 15.34 5.58
C ILE A 115 -1.92 14.98 6.24
N LEU A 116 -1.57 13.71 6.32
CA LEU A 116 -0.30 13.29 6.92
C LEU A 116 0.91 13.86 6.19
N VAL A 117 0.89 13.89 4.85
CA VAL A 117 1.97 14.47 4.07
C VAL A 117 2.03 16.00 4.22
N GLU A 118 0.87 16.66 4.19
CA GLU A 118 0.73 18.11 4.31
C GLU A 118 1.19 18.64 5.67
N GLU A 119 0.93 17.88 6.73
CA GLU A 119 1.39 18.21 8.10
C GLU A 119 2.85 17.79 8.36
N GLY A 120 3.52 17.13 7.39
CA GLY A 120 4.87 16.61 7.55
C GLY A 120 4.94 15.44 8.53
N LEU A 121 3.90 14.63 8.62
CA LEU A 121 3.81 13.43 9.46
C LEU A 121 4.03 12.13 8.66
N ALA A 122 4.23 12.24 7.35
CA ALA A 122 4.60 11.13 6.48
C ALA A 122 5.47 11.59 5.32
N TRP A 123 6.35 10.70 4.85
CA TRP A 123 7.00 10.84 3.55
C TRP A 123 6.01 10.48 2.44
N TYR A 124 6.12 11.15 1.30
CA TYR A 124 5.56 10.65 0.05
C TYR A 124 6.38 9.44 -0.40
N GLY A 125 5.70 8.36 -0.71
CA GLY A 125 6.30 7.12 -1.16
C GLY A 125 5.32 6.37 -2.04
N ASP A 126 5.22 6.78 -3.30
CA ASP A 126 4.27 6.25 -4.28
C ASP A 126 4.99 5.55 -5.44
N PRO A 127 5.57 4.37 -5.18
CA PRO A 127 6.32 3.63 -6.19
C PRO A 127 5.44 3.11 -7.33
N ASP A 128 4.13 3.09 -7.12
CA ASP A 128 3.15 2.55 -8.06
C ASP A 128 2.43 3.64 -8.86
N GLY A 129 2.64 4.93 -8.51
CA GLY A 129 2.02 6.07 -9.19
C GLY A 129 0.52 6.21 -8.91
N ASP A 130 0.04 5.71 -7.78
CA ASP A 130 -1.38 5.72 -7.41
C ASP A 130 -1.86 7.06 -6.83
N ALA A 131 -0.95 7.97 -6.47
CA ALA A 131 -1.25 9.25 -5.85
C ALA A 131 -0.19 10.32 -6.20
N PRO A 132 0.05 10.60 -7.49
CA PRO A 132 1.13 11.51 -7.93
C PRO A 132 0.97 12.94 -7.42
N GLU A 133 -0.26 13.36 -7.11
CA GLU A 133 -0.57 14.69 -6.56
C GLU A 133 0.06 14.91 -5.18
N LEU A 134 0.32 13.86 -4.40
CA LEU A 134 1.01 13.96 -3.11
C LEU A 134 2.46 14.43 -3.22
N LYS A 135 3.07 14.31 -4.40
CA LYS A 135 4.44 14.77 -4.64
C LYS A 135 4.58 16.28 -4.43
N ALA A 136 3.64 17.05 -4.97
CA ALA A 136 3.62 18.51 -4.79
C ALA A 136 3.35 18.90 -3.33
N VAL A 137 2.43 18.20 -2.66
CA VAL A 137 2.10 18.39 -1.25
C VAL A 137 3.33 18.13 -0.36
N ALA A 138 4.06 17.04 -0.61
CA ALA A 138 5.29 16.71 0.11
C ALA A 138 6.39 17.77 -0.08
N ALA A 139 6.56 18.28 -1.31
CA ALA A 139 7.51 19.34 -1.60
C ALA A 139 7.17 20.64 -0.85
N GLN A 140 5.87 20.98 -0.77
CA GLN A 140 5.42 22.15 -0.03
C GLN A 140 5.62 21.99 1.47
N ALA A 141 5.24 20.86 2.06
CA ALA A 141 5.45 20.57 3.49
C ALA A 141 6.94 20.67 3.87
N ARG A 142 7.83 20.17 3.00
CA ARG A 142 9.28 20.25 3.18
C ARG A 142 9.78 21.70 3.13
N LYS A 143 9.33 22.49 2.15
CA LYS A 143 9.67 23.92 2.03
C LYS A 143 9.24 24.70 3.27
N GLU A 144 8.08 24.39 3.82
CA GLU A 144 7.53 25.02 5.02
C GLU A 144 8.11 24.44 6.34
N LYS A 145 9.03 23.47 6.26
CA LYS A 145 9.64 22.80 7.41
C LYS A 145 8.62 22.25 8.40
N LYS A 146 7.51 21.69 7.90
CA LYS A 146 6.47 21.08 8.75
C LYS A 146 6.92 19.74 9.31
N GLY A 147 6.52 19.42 10.53
CA GLY A 147 6.71 18.12 11.17
C GLY A 147 8.14 17.59 11.03
N LEU A 148 8.30 16.45 10.38
CA LEU A 148 9.55 15.77 10.05
C LEU A 148 10.59 16.70 9.41
N TRP A 149 10.13 17.65 8.60
CA TRP A 149 10.97 18.53 7.79
C TRP A 149 11.62 19.68 8.58
N LYS A 150 11.29 19.79 9.88
CA LYS A 150 12.07 20.63 10.82
C LYS A 150 13.50 20.12 10.97
N ASN A 151 13.71 18.81 10.78
CA ASN A 151 15.02 18.19 10.77
C ASN A 151 15.43 17.88 9.32
N GLU A 152 16.39 18.61 8.79
CA GLU A 152 16.93 18.39 7.43
C GLU A 152 17.59 17.01 7.24
N ARG A 153 17.88 16.31 8.35
CA ARG A 153 18.47 14.98 8.37
C ARG A 153 17.47 13.88 8.71
N ALA A 154 16.18 14.12 8.51
CA ALA A 154 15.16 13.12 8.77
C ALA A 154 15.36 11.87 7.90
N VAL A 155 15.44 10.71 8.53
CA VAL A 155 15.69 9.43 7.84
C VAL A 155 14.36 8.82 7.41
N PRO A 156 14.17 8.52 6.13
CA PRO A 156 12.94 7.87 5.67
C PRO A 156 12.75 6.46 6.27
N PRO A 157 11.49 6.00 6.48
CA PRO A 157 11.22 4.70 7.10
C PRO A 157 11.87 3.51 6.39
N TRP A 158 11.92 3.52 5.05
CA TRP A 158 12.56 2.43 4.30
C TRP A 158 14.08 2.34 4.50
N LEU A 159 14.75 3.46 4.80
CA LEU A 159 16.17 3.47 5.17
C LEU A 159 16.35 3.06 6.63
N HIS A 160 15.44 3.47 7.50
CA HIS A 160 15.43 3.05 8.91
C HIS A 160 15.31 1.52 9.02
N ARG A 161 14.41 0.88 8.26
CA ARG A 161 14.29 -0.58 8.17
C ARG A 161 15.57 -1.29 7.72
N GLN A 162 16.41 -0.60 6.96
CA GLN A 162 17.73 -1.11 6.53
C GLN A 162 18.83 -0.88 7.55
N GLY A 163 18.52 -0.43 8.77
CA GLY A 163 19.50 -0.09 9.79
C GLY A 163 20.26 1.22 9.54
N LYS A 164 19.81 2.01 8.57
CA LYS A 164 20.41 3.32 8.27
C LYS A 164 19.76 4.37 9.16
N ILE A 165 20.37 4.66 10.29
CA ILE A 165 19.86 5.60 11.29
C ILE A 165 20.40 7.03 11.15
N SER A 166 21.39 7.24 10.26
CA SER A 166 21.98 8.56 10.00
C SER A 166 21.68 9.03 8.58
N TYR A 167 21.33 10.29 8.47
CA TYR A 167 21.14 10.96 7.19
C TYR A 167 22.51 11.22 6.51
N ARG A 168 22.54 11.05 5.19
CA ARG A 168 23.60 11.56 4.31
C ARG A 168 22.96 12.38 3.19
N PRO A 169 23.56 13.50 2.76
CA PRO A 169 23.07 14.27 1.62
C PRO A 169 22.87 13.35 0.39
N GLY A 170 21.73 13.51 -0.30
CA GLY A 170 21.35 12.66 -1.43
C GLY A 170 20.48 11.44 -1.10
N MET A 171 20.30 11.09 0.18
CA MET A 171 19.42 9.99 0.58
C MET A 171 17.94 10.32 0.40
N GLU A 172 17.59 11.60 0.32
CA GLU A 172 16.25 12.08 0.03
C GLU A 172 15.75 11.71 -1.36
N ASN A 173 16.67 11.41 -2.29
CA ASN A 173 16.36 11.00 -3.66
C ASN A 173 16.22 9.48 -3.80
N THR A 174 16.41 8.71 -2.72
CA THR A 174 16.15 7.29 -2.76
C THR A 174 14.66 7.05 -2.72
N GLU A 175 14.09 6.56 -3.81
CA GLU A 175 12.70 6.13 -3.84
C GLU A 175 12.46 4.99 -2.84
N PRO A 176 11.27 4.94 -2.21
CA PRO A 176 10.89 3.77 -1.44
C PRO A 176 10.95 2.53 -2.34
N PRO A 177 11.35 1.38 -1.79
CA PRO A 177 11.40 0.15 -2.57
C PRO A 177 10.00 -0.12 -3.13
N LYS A 178 9.93 -0.38 -4.44
CA LYS A 178 8.68 -0.79 -5.08
C LYS A 178 8.09 -1.96 -4.31
N MET A 179 6.84 -1.85 -3.94
CA MET A 179 6.15 -3.00 -3.37
C MET A 179 6.10 -4.08 -4.43
N ARG A 180 6.51 -5.31 -4.09
CA ARG A 180 6.40 -6.44 -5.02
C ARG A 180 4.92 -6.62 -5.33
N ARG A 181 4.48 -6.09 -6.47
CA ARG A 181 3.23 -6.52 -7.08
C ARG A 181 3.37 -8.01 -7.35
N TYR A 182 2.33 -8.77 -7.12
CA TYR A 182 2.26 -10.13 -7.61
C TYR A 182 2.35 -10.07 -9.13
N ARG A 183 3.55 -10.28 -9.66
CA ARG A 183 3.75 -10.45 -11.09
C ARG A 183 3.27 -11.85 -11.40
N SER A 184 2.18 -11.96 -12.13
CA SER A 184 1.78 -13.23 -12.74
C SER A 184 2.99 -13.74 -13.55
N THR A 185 3.48 -14.92 -13.23
CA THR A 185 4.61 -15.58 -13.92
C THR A 185 4.30 -15.99 -15.36
N ASN A 186 3.20 -15.49 -15.93
CA ASN A 186 2.70 -15.81 -17.26
C ASN A 186 2.81 -14.66 -18.27
N GLU A 187 3.76 -13.74 -18.12
CA GLU A 187 4.20 -12.98 -19.31
C GLU A 187 5.10 -13.91 -20.14
N PRO A 188 4.75 -14.23 -21.41
CA PRO A 188 5.64 -14.97 -22.28
C PRO A 188 6.93 -14.15 -22.41
N ALA A 189 8.08 -14.83 -22.23
CA ALA A 189 9.38 -14.24 -22.50
C ALA A 189 9.34 -13.61 -23.90
N GLY A 190 9.59 -12.30 -23.96
CA GLY A 190 9.54 -11.56 -25.21
C GLY A 190 10.39 -12.23 -26.26
N ILE A 191 9.77 -12.57 -27.39
CA ILE A 191 10.45 -13.01 -28.59
C ILE A 191 11.20 -11.77 -29.09
N SER A 192 12.51 -11.76 -28.89
CA SER A 192 13.40 -10.80 -29.56
C SER A 192 13.46 -11.15 -31.03
N HIS A 193 12.98 -10.27 -31.89
CA HIS A 193 13.32 -10.22 -33.31
C HIS A 193 14.55 -9.39 -33.50
#